data_1b2ab875ed14fc39dc2a6807f530fa27
#
_entry.id   1b2ab875ed14fc39dc2a6807f530fa27
#
_cell.length_a   1.000
_cell.length_b   1.000
_cell.length_c   1.000
_cell.angle_alpha   90.00
_cell.angle_beta   90.00
_cell.angle_gamma   90.00
#
_symmetry.space_group_name_H-M   'P 1'
#
loop_
_entity.id
_entity.type
_entity.pdbx_description
1 polymer ?
#
loop_
_entity_poly.entity_id
_entity_poly.type
_entity_poly.pdbx_seq_one_letter_code
_entity_poly.pdbx_strand_id
1 'polypeptide(L)'
;MGRKKEAWKESSLSLWYCEFQGTVLGPPLWNIFFCDAVDAIHNAGFQDIVYADDLNAFRIFDSDVDNTKVIEECQLCQTELHTWGRANAVAFDPAKESMHVLSRTCPEGDAFKILGVIFDCKLIMAEAIETVRIDASRLQAVLRARRQHPHLQ
;
A
#
# COMPACT_ATOMS: atom_id res chain seq x y z
N MET A 1 -31.50 1.33 25.42
CA MET A 1 -31.16 2.74 25.09
C MET A 1 -29.79 2.88 24.39
N GLY A 2 -29.09 1.78 24.03
CA GLY A 2 -27.74 1.75 23.42
C GLY A 2 -27.65 1.72 21.87
N ARG A 3 -28.68 1.28 21.16
CA ARG A 3 -28.61 1.07 19.69
C ARG A 3 -28.66 2.32 18.81
N LYS A 4 -29.18 3.45 19.30
CA LYS A 4 -29.26 4.69 18.51
C LYS A 4 -27.92 5.46 18.42
N LYS A 5 -27.01 5.27 19.39
CA LYS A 5 -25.71 5.97 19.36
C LYS A 5 -24.69 5.33 18.40
N GLU A 6 -24.76 4.03 18.15
CA GLU A 6 -23.89 3.34 17.20
C GLU A 6 -24.27 3.61 15.75
N ALA A 7 -25.59 3.68 15.45
CA ALA A 7 -26.07 4.01 14.11
C ALA A 7 -25.67 5.44 13.65
N TRP A 8 -25.55 6.38 14.59
CA TRP A 8 -25.08 7.74 14.28
C TRP A 8 -23.56 7.80 13.99
N LYS A 9 -22.76 6.95 14.58
CA LYS A 9 -21.31 6.87 14.31
C LYS A 9 -21.03 6.30 12.93
N GLU A 10 -21.71 5.26 12.50
CA GLU A 10 -21.56 4.68 11.17
C GLU A 10 -22.05 5.61 10.06
N SER A 11 -23.17 6.31 10.25
CA SER A 11 -23.70 7.23 9.23
C SER A 11 -22.86 8.51 9.08
N SER A 12 -22.24 9.01 10.15
CA SER A 12 -21.37 10.18 10.08
C SER A 12 -20.05 9.89 9.38
N LEU A 13 -19.46 8.69 9.57
CA LEU A 13 -18.22 8.30 8.91
C LEU A 13 -18.40 8.03 7.41
N SER A 14 -19.53 7.43 7.00
CA SER A 14 -19.83 7.24 5.60
C SER A 14 -20.05 8.58 4.86
N LEU A 15 -20.58 9.60 5.51
CA LEU A 15 -20.74 10.94 4.97
C LEU A 15 -19.40 11.65 4.75
N TRP A 16 -18.45 11.54 5.67
CA TRP A 16 -17.11 12.10 5.50
C TRP A 16 -16.35 11.44 4.35
N TYR A 17 -16.47 10.13 4.19
CA TYR A 17 -15.80 9.38 3.13
C TYR A 17 -16.35 9.68 1.73
N CYS A 18 -17.67 9.97 1.60
CA CYS A 18 -18.30 10.28 0.31
C CYS A 18 -18.15 11.72 -0.14
N GLU A 19 -18.05 12.69 0.77
CA GLU A 19 -18.06 14.11 0.40
C GLU A 19 -16.69 14.65 -0.06
N PHE A 20 -15.58 13.99 0.30
CA PHE A 20 -14.24 14.50 -0.01
C PHE A 20 -13.55 13.83 -1.19
N GLN A 21 -14.06 12.72 -1.71
CA GLN A 21 -13.51 12.10 -2.93
C GLN A 21 -13.72 13.02 -4.14
N GLY A 22 -12.61 13.35 -4.82
CA GLY A 22 -12.62 14.24 -6.00
C GLY A 22 -12.65 15.74 -5.69
N THR A 23 -12.60 16.14 -4.42
CA THR A 23 -12.47 17.55 -4.03
C THR A 23 -10.99 17.97 -3.89
N VAL A 24 -10.71 19.25 -4.03
CA VAL A 24 -9.35 19.81 -3.85
C VAL A 24 -8.85 19.64 -2.40
N LEU A 25 -9.76 19.62 -1.42
CA LEU A 25 -9.44 19.50 0.00
C LEU A 25 -9.32 18.04 0.49
N GLY A 26 -9.84 17.08 -0.27
CA GLY A 26 -9.84 15.67 0.09
C GLY A 26 -8.43 15.13 0.42
N PRO A 27 -7.47 15.22 -0.51
CA PRO A 27 -6.12 14.72 -0.27
C PRO A 27 -5.39 15.36 0.92
N PRO A 28 -5.39 16.69 1.12
CA PRO A 28 -4.80 17.31 2.31
C PRO A 28 -5.44 16.85 3.63
N LEU A 29 -6.77 16.75 3.67
CA LEU A 29 -7.48 16.31 4.88
C LEU A 29 -7.21 14.84 5.18
N TRP A 30 -7.14 14.01 4.14
CA TRP A 30 -6.75 12.61 4.28
C TRP A 30 -5.34 12.47 4.86
N ASN A 31 -4.38 13.22 4.32
CA ASN A 31 -3.00 13.18 4.80
C ASN A 31 -2.89 13.62 6.27
N ILE A 32 -3.64 14.63 6.70
CA ILE A 32 -3.68 15.08 8.10
C ILE A 32 -4.28 13.99 8.99
N PHE A 33 -5.39 13.39 8.56
CA PHE A 33 -6.06 12.32 9.30
C PHE A 33 -5.17 11.07 9.41
N PHE A 34 -4.42 10.76 8.34
CA PHE A 34 -3.66 9.52 8.24
C PHE A 34 -2.25 9.63 8.86
N CYS A 35 -1.80 10.83 9.25
CA CYS A 35 -0.46 11.01 9.83
C CYS A 35 -0.27 10.23 11.14
N ASP A 36 -1.31 10.06 11.95
CA ASP A 36 -1.23 9.28 13.19
C ASP A 36 -1.02 7.77 12.94
N ALA A 37 -1.43 7.25 11.76
CA ALA A 37 -1.12 5.87 11.36
C ALA A 37 0.38 5.66 11.17
N VAL A 38 1.04 6.67 10.59
CA VAL A 38 2.50 6.70 10.41
C VAL A 38 3.21 6.69 11.77
N ASP A 39 2.70 7.43 12.75
CA ASP A 39 3.24 7.42 14.12
C ASP A 39 3.16 6.02 14.75
N ALA A 40 2.10 5.25 14.52
CA ALA A 40 1.98 3.88 15.00
C ALA A 40 3.07 2.97 14.39
N ILE A 41 3.38 3.14 13.10
CA ILE A 41 4.45 2.42 12.41
C ILE A 41 5.83 2.79 12.97
N HIS A 42 6.10 4.09 13.13
CA HIS A 42 7.37 4.58 13.67
C HIS A 42 7.60 4.13 15.10
N ASN A 43 6.55 4.12 15.94
CA ASN A 43 6.64 3.63 17.32
C ASN A 43 6.95 2.12 17.38
N ALA A 44 6.56 1.34 16.36
CA ALA A 44 6.95 -0.05 16.20
C ALA A 44 8.38 -0.23 15.64
N GLY A 45 9.10 0.86 15.35
CA GLY A 45 10.48 0.84 14.84
C GLY A 45 10.59 0.59 13.33
N PHE A 46 9.50 0.78 12.59
CA PHE A 46 9.45 0.68 11.13
C PHE A 46 9.46 2.07 10.49
N GLN A 47 9.79 2.12 9.20
CA GLN A 47 9.63 3.27 8.33
C GLN A 47 8.40 3.03 7.44
N ASP A 48 7.84 4.09 6.90
CA ASP A 48 6.64 4.05 6.06
C ASP A 48 6.90 4.56 4.64
N ILE A 49 6.07 4.11 3.73
CA ILE A 49 5.83 4.71 2.42
C ILE A 49 4.32 4.79 2.24
N VAL A 50 3.78 6.00 2.22
CA VAL A 50 2.35 6.25 2.06
C VAL A 50 2.09 6.92 0.72
N TYR A 51 1.13 6.39 -0.02
CA TYR A 51 0.62 7.00 -1.24
C TYR A 51 -0.91 6.87 -1.28
N ALA A 52 -1.60 7.97 -1.07
CA ALA A 52 -3.06 8.01 -0.89
C ALA A 52 -3.52 7.07 0.24
N ASP A 53 -4.21 5.99 -0.08
CA ASP A 53 -4.67 4.95 0.83
C ASP A 53 -3.72 3.74 0.91
N ASP A 54 -2.72 3.67 0.02
CA ASP A 54 -1.71 2.62 0.06
C ASP A 54 -0.65 2.92 1.12
N LEU A 55 -0.54 2.06 2.13
CA LEU A 55 0.41 2.14 3.22
C LEU A 55 1.37 0.95 3.18
N ASN A 56 2.66 1.22 3.11
CA ASN A 56 3.70 0.21 3.22
C ASN A 56 4.61 0.54 4.40
N ALA A 57 4.87 -0.44 5.26
CA ALA A 57 5.82 -0.34 6.35
C ALA A 57 7.04 -1.22 6.03
N PHE A 58 8.26 -0.74 6.31
CA PHE A 58 9.47 -1.50 6.08
C PHE A 58 10.50 -1.23 7.17
N ARG A 59 11.40 -2.19 7.38
CA ARG A 59 12.53 -2.09 8.30
C ARG A 59 13.71 -2.87 7.76
N ILE A 60 14.91 -2.37 7.97
CA ILE A 60 16.16 -3.06 7.64
C ILE A 60 16.61 -3.82 8.88
N PHE A 61 16.87 -5.10 8.71
CA PHE A 61 17.39 -5.98 9.75
C PHE A 61 18.84 -6.40 9.40
N ASP A 62 19.62 -6.71 10.41
CA ASP A 62 20.94 -7.28 10.21
C ASP A 62 20.86 -8.67 9.61
N SER A 63 21.88 -9.07 8.85
CA SER A 63 21.88 -10.32 8.06
C SER A 63 21.89 -11.60 8.90
N ASP A 64 22.16 -11.51 10.20
CA ASP A 64 22.18 -12.61 11.18
C ASP A 64 20.86 -12.77 11.92
N VAL A 65 19.90 -11.87 11.70
CA VAL A 65 18.55 -11.99 12.28
C VAL A 65 17.77 -13.06 11.53
N ASP A 66 17.19 -14.00 12.28
CA ASP A 66 16.36 -15.07 11.72
C ASP A 66 15.03 -14.52 11.17
N ASN A 67 14.56 -15.09 10.05
CA ASN A 67 13.30 -14.69 9.42
C ASN A 67 12.10 -14.79 10.37
N THR A 68 12.07 -15.78 11.27
CA THR A 68 11.01 -15.92 12.27
C THR A 68 10.87 -14.65 13.11
N LYS A 69 12.02 -14.13 13.59
CA LYS A 69 12.04 -12.89 14.36
C LYS A 69 11.62 -11.68 13.52
N VAL A 70 12.06 -11.62 12.24
CA VAL A 70 11.64 -10.54 11.32
C VAL A 70 10.12 -10.54 11.16
N ILE A 71 9.51 -11.71 10.96
CA ILE A 71 8.06 -11.85 10.80
C ILE A 71 7.31 -11.49 12.09
N GLU A 72 7.83 -11.91 13.26
CA GLU A 72 7.25 -11.52 14.55
C GLU A 72 7.22 -9.99 14.73
N GLU A 73 8.30 -9.29 14.39
CA GLU A 73 8.39 -7.84 14.44
C GLU A 73 7.41 -7.17 13.44
N CYS A 74 7.26 -7.73 12.22
CA CYS A 74 6.26 -7.26 11.26
C CYS A 74 4.83 -7.43 11.79
N GLN A 75 4.53 -8.57 12.45
CA GLN A 75 3.21 -8.82 13.06
C GLN A 75 2.92 -7.86 14.21
N LEU A 76 3.92 -7.48 15.00
CA LEU A 76 3.78 -6.45 16.03
C LEU A 76 3.43 -5.09 15.41
N CYS A 77 4.16 -4.68 14.37
CA CYS A 77 3.86 -3.44 13.64
C CYS A 77 2.43 -3.46 13.07
N GLN A 78 2.01 -4.56 12.43
CA GLN A 78 0.65 -4.74 11.94
C GLN A 78 -0.39 -4.61 13.06
N THR A 79 -0.12 -5.20 14.23
CA THR A 79 -1.02 -5.13 15.38
C THR A 79 -1.20 -3.70 15.89
N GLU A 80 -0.13 -2.91 15.95
CA GLU A 80 -0.18 -1.49 16.31
C GLU A 80 -1.00 -0.68 15.30
N LEU A 81 -0.78 -0.91 14.01
CA LEU A 81 -1.53 -0.27 12.94
C LEU A 81 -3.03 -0.62 13.00
N HIS A 82 -3.37 -1.90 13.21
CA HIS A 82 -4.77 -2.33 13.38
C HIS A 82 -5.40 -1.76 14.65
N THR A 83 -4.61 -1.54 15.70
CA THR A 83 -5.08 -0.90 16.94
C THR A 83 -5.42 0.57 16.69
N TRP A 84 -4.56 1.28 15.96
CA TRP A 84 -4.85 2.63 15.47
C TRP A 84 -6.11 2.65 14.59
N GLY A 85 -6.22 1.72 13.63
CA GLY A 85 -7.38 1.61 12.74
C GLY A 85 -8.69 1.46 13.51
N ARG A 86 -8.73 0.55 14.49
CA ARG A 86 -9.91 0.37 15.37
C ARG A 86 -10.28 1.64 16.14
N ALA A 87 -9.29 2.38 16.63
CA ALA A 87 -9.50 3.63 17.36
C ALA A 87 -10.05 4.75 16.46
N ASN A 88 -9.69 4.75 15.18
CA ASN A 88 -10.03 5.78 14.20
C ASN A 88 -11.14 5.34 13.22
N ALA A 89 -11.78 4.18 13.45
CA ALA A 89 -12.80 3.60 12.59
C ALA A 89 -12.33 3.34 11.14
N VAL A 90 -11.04 3.02 10.96
CA VAL A 90 -10.44 2.56 9.71
C VAL A 90 -10.32 1.03 9.76
N ALA A 91 -10.80 0.36 8.73
CA ALA A 91 -10.65 -1.09 8.56
C ALA A 91 -9.62 -1.37 7.46
N PHE A 92 -8.59 -2.12 7.79
CA PHE A 92 -7.67 -2.69 6.82
C PHE A 92 -8.26 -4.01 6.29
N ASP A 93 -8.10 -4.26 4.98
CA ASP A 93 -8.59 -5.48 4.34
C ASP A 93 -7.53 -6.59 4.45
N PRO A 94 -7.75 -7.64 5.26
CA PRO A 94 -6.76 -8.70 5.45
C PRO A 94 -6.38 -9.43 4.16
N ALA A 95 -7.26 -9.42 3.14
CA ALA A 95 -6.99 -10.04 1.84
C ALA A 95 -5.98 -9.24 1.00
N LYS A 96 -5.74 -7.98 1.34
CA LYS A 96 -4.77 -7.09 0.67
C LYS A 96 -3.47 -6.94 1.46
N GLU A 97 -3.45 -7.38 2.70
CA GLU A 97 -2.26 -7.31 3.54
C GLU A 97 -1.31 -8.46 3.23
N SER A 98 -0.04 -8.17 3.13
CA SER A 98 1.01 -9.17 2.91
C SER A 98 2.30 -8.78 3.62
N MET A 99 3.08 -9.79 4.00
CA MET A 99 4.41 -9.62 4.63
C MET A 99 5.45 -10.32 3.78
N HIS A 100 6.59 -9.67 3.58
CA HIS A 100 7.64 -10.16 2.71
C HIS A 100 9.01 -9.92 3.34
N VAL A 101 9.86 -10.94 3.35
CA VAL A 101 11.27 -10.82 3.72
C VAL A 101 12.08 -10.66 2.44
N LEU A 102 12.62 -9.46 2.23
CA LEU A 102 13.44 -9.15 1.06
C LEU A 102 14.89 -9.54 1.35
N SER A 103 15.38 -10.59 0.70
CA SER A 103 16.74 -11.07 0.87
C SER A 103 17.24 -11.77 -0.39
N ARG A 104 18.53 -11.65 -0.67
CA ARG A 104 19.14 -12.40 -1.76
C ARG A 104 19.43 -13.86 -1.40
N THR A 105 19.58 -14.15 -0.13
CA THR A 105 19.97 -15.49 0.39
C THR A 105 18.78 -16.24 0.94
N CYS A 106 17.97 -15.62 1.79
CA CYS A 106 16.84 -16.24 2.50
C CYS A 106 15.56 -15.40 2.32
N PRO A 107 15.04 -15.26 1.07
CA PRO A 107 13.79 -14.53 0.84
C PRO A 107 12.61 -15.34 1.35
N GLU A 108 11.55 -14.64 1.81
CA GLU A 108 10.31 -15.26 2.24
C GLU A 108 9.10 -14.43 1.78
N GLY A 109 8.06 -15.13 1.34
CA GLY A 109 6.85 -14.55 0.76
C GLY A 109 6.82 -14.63 -0.77
N ASP A 110 5.64 -14.38 -1.33
CA ASP A 110 5.39 -14.33 -2.77
C ASP A 110 5.82 -12.99 -3.39
N ALA A 111 5.76 -12.90 -4.72
CA ALA A 111 5.88 -11.62 -5.40
C ALA A 111 4.71 -10.71 -5.00
N PHE A 112 4.97 -9.42 -4.82
CA PHE A 112 4.00 -8.43 -4.38
C PHE A 112 4.04 -7.18 -5.28
N LYS A 113 3.05 -6.31 -5.12
CA LYS A 113 2.88 -5.16 -5.98
C LYS A 113 2.83 -3.87 -5.16
N ILE A 114 3.69 -2.92 -5.49
CA ILE A 114 3.63 -1.56 -4.94
C ILE A 114 3.41 -0.59 -6.10
N LEU A 115 2.34 0.20 -6.04
CA LEU A 115 1.98 1.23 -7.04
C LEU A 115 2.06 0.72 -8.50
N GLY A 116 1.62 -0.51 -8.71
CA GLY A 116 1.60 -1.12 -10.04
C GLY A 116 2.89 -1.84 -10.46
N VAL A 117 3.98 -1.69 -9.72
CA VAL A 117 5.25 -2.38 -9.98
C VAL A 117 5.31 -3.69 -9.21
N ILE A 118 5.68 -4.78 -9.91
CA ILE A 118 5.82 -6.12 -9.32
C ILE A 118 7.23 -6.26 -8.75
N PHE A 119 7.32 -6.63 -7.49
CA PHE A 119 8.57 -6.91 -6.78
C PHE A 119 8.63 -8.40 -6.45
N ASP A 120 9.79 -9.01 -6.61
CA ASP A 120 10.11 -10.31 -6.06
C ASP A 120 10.96 -10.18 -4.80
N CYS A 121 10.85 -11.14 -3.87
CA CYS A 121 11.55 -11.09 -2.58
C CYS A 121 13.09 -11.16 -2.69
N LYS A 122 13.66 -11.48 -3.88
CA LYS A 122 15.09 -11.40 -4.17
C LYS A 122 15.52 -10.08 -4.81
N LEU A 123 14.56 -9.22 -5.14
CA LEU A 123 14.76 -7.95 -5.85
C LEU A 123 15.53 -8.11 -7.17
N ILE A 124 15.30 -9.20 -7.91
CA ILE A 124 15.85 -9.43 -9.26
C ILE A 124 15.09 -8.60 -10.28
N MET A 125 13.80 -8.32 -10.02
CA MET A 125 12.92 -7.48 -10.81
C MET A 125 12.70 -7.95 -12.25
N ALA A 126 12.93 -9.24 -12.55
CA ALA A 126 12.84 -9.76 -13.92
C ALA A 126 11.44 -9.61 -14.52
N GLU A 127 10.39 -9.88 -13.76
CA GLU A 127 8.99 -9.74 -14.19
C GLU A 127 8.61 -8.27 -14.42
N ALA A 128 9.03 -7.37 -13.54
CA ALA A 128 8.79 -5.94 -13.69
C ALA A 128 9.45 -5.39 -14.95
N ILE A 129 10.72 -5.78 -15.21
CA ILE A 129 11.46 -5.38 -16.41
C ILE A 129 10.76 -5.89 -17.67
N GLU A 130 10.32 -7.15 -17.68
CA GLU A 130 9.62 -7.71 -18.83
C GLU A 130 8.27 -7.05 -19.09
N THR A 131 7.52 -6.74 -18.04
CA THR A 131 6.25 -5.98 -18.13
C THR A 131 6.47 -4.62 -18.78
N VAL A 132 7.46 -3.85 -18.31
CA VAL A 132 7.80 -2.55 -18.90
C VAL A 132 8.24 -2.68 -20.36
N ARG A 133 9.00 -3.72 -20.70
CA ARG A 133 9.41 -4.00 -22.08
C ARG A 133 8.23 -4.27 -23.01
N ILE A 134 7.27 -5.06 -22.56
CA ILE A 134 6.04 -5.36 -23.30
C ILE A 134 5.21 -4.10 -23.52
N ASP A 135 4.99 -3.31 -22.49
CA ASP A 135 4.20 -2.09 -22.56
C ASP A 135 4.85 -1.02 -23.45
N ALA A 136 6.17 -0.87 -23.37
CA ALA A 136 6.92 0.00 -24.28
C ALA A 136 6.79 -0.43 -25.74
N SER A 137 6.82 -1.75 -26.01
CA SER A 137 6.64 -2.30 -27.35
C SER A 137 5.24 -2.05 -27.90
N ARG A 138 4.21 -2.20 -27.07
CA ARG A 138 2.81 -1.90 -27.41
C ARG A 138 2.63 -0.41 -27.72
N LEU A 139 3.19 0.47 -26.91
CA LEU A 139 3.14 1.92 -27.14
C LEU A 139 3.84 2.30 -28.47
N GLN A 140 5.00 1.72 -28.76
CA GLN A 140 5.69 1.94 -30.03
C GLN A 140 4.82 1.51 -31.22
N ALA A 141 4.14 0.36 -31.13
CA ALA A 141 3.26 -0.12 -32.21
C ALA A 141 2.12 0.87 -32.45
N VAL A 142 1.48 1.39 -31.40
CA VAL A 142 0.40 2.39 -31.50
C VAL A 142 0.93 3.68 -32.14
N LEU A 143 2.10 4.17 -31.73
CA LEU A 143 2.70 5.39 -32.29
C LEU A 143 3.07 5.23 -33.77
N ARG A 144 3.58 4.05 -34.18
CA ARG A 144 3.84 3.73 -35.60
C ARG A 144 2.56 3.69 -36.41
N ALA A 145 1.52 3.04 -35.93
CA ALA A 145 0.21 3.00 -36.60
C ALA A 145 -0.40 4.40 -36.81
N ARG A 146 -0.33 5.28 -35.79
CA ARG A 146 -0.79 6.68 -35.90
C ARG A 146 0.00 7.48 -36.96
N ARG A 147 1.30 7.26 -37.07
CA ARG A 147 2.14 7.92 -38.10
C ARG A 147 1.78 7.46 -39.52
N GLN A 148 1.34 6.21 -39.68
CA GLN A 148 0.96 5.66 -41.00
C GLN A 148 -0.44 6.09 -41.43
N HIS A 149 -1.33 6.42 -40.47
CA HIS A 149 -2.73 6.83 -40.74
C HIS A 149 -3.07 8.16 -40.06
N PRO A 150 -2.49 9.31 -40.51
CA PRO A 150 -2.67 10.63 -39.87
C PRO A 150 -4.10 11.17 -40.00
N HIS A 151 -4.98 10.54 -40.79
CA HIS A 151 -6.34 11.02 -41.07
C HIS A 151 -7.44 10.30 -40.26
N LEU A 152 -7.13 9.39 -39.35
CA LEU A 152 -8.10 8.78 -38.41
C LEU A 152 -8.09 9.58 -37.10
N GLN A 153 -8.78 10.74 -37.14
CA GLN A 153 -9.19 11.51 -35.96
C GLN A 153 -10.65 11.21 -35.65
#